data_f59208880012d49773a659470d6a4c45
#
_entry.id   f59208880012d49773a659470d6a4c45
#
_cell.length_a   1.000
_cell.length_b   1.000
_cell.length_c   1.000
_cell.angle_alpha   90.00
_cell.angle_beta   90.00
_cell.angle_gamma   90.00
#
_symmetry.space_group_name_H-M   'P 1'
#
loop_
_entity.id
_entity.type
_entity.pdbx_description
1 polymer ?
#
loop_
_entity_poly.entity_id
_entity_poly.type
_entity_poly.pdbx_seq_one_letter_code
_entity_poly.pdbx_strand_id
1 'polypeptide(L)'
;MNTPRCSSIRVNALAPGPVDTPLLAELLADPARRQRRLVHIPMGRFARPDEIANAALFLASDESSYVNGTTFLVDGGITAAYITPE
;
A
#
# COMPACT_ATOMS: atom_id res chain seq x y z
N MET A 1 39.07 0.12 11.74
CA MET A 1 38.91 -0.35 10.36
C MET A 1 37.46 -0.52 10.00
N ASN A 2 37.08 -0.13 8.82
CA ASN A 2 35.68 -0.21 8.40
C ASN A 2 35.40 -1.53 7.70
N THR A 3 34.44 -2.27 8.24
CA THR A 3 33.98 -3.49 7.59
C THR A 3 32.93 -3.08 6.55
N PRO A 4 33.03 -3.59 5.32
CA PRO A 4 32.02 -3.33 4.33
C PRO A 4 30.65 -3.80 4.82
N ARG A 5 29.65 -3.01 4.59
CA ARG A 5 28.26 -3.35 4.90
C ARG A 5 27.50 -3.62 3.61
N CYS A 6 26.28 -4.12 3.72
CA CYS A 6 25.44 -4.39 2.57
C CYS A 6 24.94 -3.08 1.96
N SER A 7 25.85 -2.30 1.38
CA SER A 7 25.53 -0.96 0.90
C SER A 7 24.86 -0.93 -0.47
N SER A 8 24.92 -2.04 -1.22
CA SER A 8 24.37 -2.10 -2.57
C SER A 8 23.04 -2.82 -2.64
N ILE A 9 22.57 -3.39 -1.53
CA ILE A 9 21.30 -4.12 -1.49
C ILE A 9 20.41 -3.51 -0.45
N ARG A 10 19.19 -3.15 -0.86
CA ARG A 10 18.15 -2.70 0.04
C ARG A 10 16.99 -3.68 0.00
N VAL A 11 16.40 -3.94 1.15
CA VAL A 11 15.26 -4.83 1.28
C VAL A 11 14.16 -4.11 2.04
N ASN A 12 13.03 -3.98 1.43
CA ASN A 12 11.87 -3.33 2.02
C ASN A 12 10.62 -4.18 1.75
N ALA A 13 9.59 -3.97 2.55
CA ALA A 13 8.29 -4.59 2.34
C ALA A 13 7.31 -3.54 1.84
N LEU A 14 6.50 -3.91 0.85
CA LEU A 14 5.39 -3.09 0.39
C LEU A 14 4.10 -3.71 0.93
N ALA A 15 3.33 -2.94 1.68
CA ALA A 15 2.09 -3.39 2.30
C ALA A 15 0.91 -2.59 1.73
N PRO A 16 0.27 -3.07 0.65
CA PRO A 16 -0.86 -2.37 0.06
C PRO A 16 -2.14 -2.58 0.86
N GLY A 17 -3.02 -1.60 0.79
CA GLY A 17 -4.40 -1.76 1.20
C GLY A 17 -5.24 -2.38 0.09
N PRO A 18 -6.59 -2.26 0.18
CA PRO A 18 -7.47 -2.79 -0.86
C PRO A 18 -7.24 -2.10 -2.19
N VAL A 19 -7.06 -2.90 -3.24
CA VAL A 19 -6.80 -2.43 -4.60
C VAL A 19 -7.97 -2.78 -5.49
N ASP A 20 -8.42 -1.83 -6.29
CA ASP A 20 -9.56 -2.01 -7.20
C ASP A 20 -9.10 -2.84 -8.40
N THR A 21 -9.23 -4.15 -8.27
CA THR A 21 -8.90 -5.13 -9.29
C THR A 21 -10.18 -5.77 -9.82
N PRO A 22 -10.13 -6.42 -11.00
CA PRO A 22 -11.30 -7.18 -11.47
C PRO A 22 -11.81 -8.21 -10.47
N LEU A 23 -10.92 -8.88 -9.75
CA LEU A 23 -11.31 -9.83 -8.72
C LEU A 23 -12.07 -9.14 -7.59
N LEU A 24 -11.57 -8.02 -7.08
CA LEU A 24 -12.24 -7.28 -6.01
C LEU A 24 -13.57 -6.71 -6.48
N ALA A 25 -13.62 -6.21 -7.71
CA ALA A 25 -14.86 -5.70 -8.29
C ALA A 25 -15.92 -6.79 -8.38
N GLU A 26 -15.53 -8.01 -8.73
CA GLU A 26 -16.43 -9.15 -8.78
C GLU A 26 -16.92 -9.55 -7.38
N LEU A 27 -15.99 -9.62 -6.41
CA LEU A 27 -16.34 -9.97 -5.03
C LEU A 27 -17.24 -8.91 -4.37
N LEU A 28 -17.12 -7.66 -4.76
CA LEU A 28 -17.87 -6.54 -4.21
C LEU A 28 -18.82 -5.93 -5.24
N ALA A 29 -19.42 -6.77 -6.08
CA ALA A 29 -20.39 -6.31 -7.09
C ALA A 29 -21.64 -5.70 -6.47
N ASP A 30 -22.03 -6.15 -5.27
CA ASP A 30 -23.14 -5.55 -4.53
C ASP A 30 -22.70 -4.18 -3.98
N PRO A 31 -23.37 -3.08 -4.37
CA PRO A 31 -23.00 -1.75 -3.90
C PRO A 31 -23.00 -1.59 -2.39
N ALA A 32 -23.92 -2.24 -1.69
CA ALA A 32 -23.99 -2.16 -0.23
C ALA A 32 -22.79 -2.83 0.42
N ARG A 33 -22.35 -3.97 -0.12
CA ARG A 33 -21.17 -4.67 0.36
C ARG A 33 -19.91 -3.84 0.09
N ARG A 34 -19.82 -3.23 -1.10
CA ARG A 34 -18.70 -2.36 -1.45
C ARG A 34 -18.61 -1.17 -0.49
N GLN A 35 -19.73 -0.55 -0.21
CA GLN A 35 -19.78 0.61 0.70
C GLN A 35 -19.36 0.22 2.11
N ARG A 36 -19.72 -0.96 2.58
CA ARG A 36 -19.31 -1.42 3.90
C ARG A 36 -17.79 -1.60 4.02
N ARG A 37 -17.12 -1.84 2.91
CA ARG A 37 -15.65 -1.90 2.90
C ARG A 37 -15.02 -0.51 2.81
N LEU A 38 -15.58 0.32 1.94
CA LEU A 38 -15.04 1.67 1.71
C LEU A 38 -15.09 2.56 2.94
N VAL A 39 -16.09 2.39 3.79
CA VAL A 39 -16.28 3.26 4.96
C VAL A 39 -15.11 3.21 5.95
N HIS A 40 -14.34 2.12 5.95
CA HIS A 40 -13.21 1.98 6.86
C HIS A 40 -11.93 2.65 6.35
N ILE A 41 -11.92 3.06 5.10
CA ILE A 41 -10.73 3.65 4.47
C ILE A 41 -10.80 5.17 4.62
N PRO A 42 -9.84 5.79 5.33
CA PRO A 42 -9.85 7.25 5.48
C PRO A 42 -9.92 8.01 4.16
N MET A 43 -9.25 7.55 3.11
CA MET A 43 -9.33 8.19 1.80
C MET A 43 -10.63 7.89 1.05
N GLY A 44 -11.46 6.97 1.55
CA GLY A 44 -12.79 6.73 1.02
C GLY A 44 -12.87 6.01 -0.31
N ARG A 45 -11.77 5.42 -0.77
CA ARG A 45 -11.74 4.68 -2.04
C ARG A 45 -10.70 3.58 -1.99
N PHE A 46 -10.84 2.61 -2.90
CA PHE A 46 -9.79 1.62 -3.13
C PHE A 46 -8.66 2.24 -3.95
N ALA A 47 -7.46 1.69 -3.80
CA ALA A 47 -6.33 2.11 -4.62
C ALA A 47 -6.50 1.64 -6.06
N ARG A 48 -5.97 2.40 -7.00
CA ARG A 48 -5.78 1.90 -8.36
C ARG A 48 -4.53 1.04 -8.42
N PRO A 49 -4.49 0.00 -9.27
CA PRO A 49 -3.29 -0.82 -9.42
C PRO A 49 -2.03 -0.01 -9.72
N ASP A 50 -2.13 1.06 -10.51
CA ASP A 50 -0.99 1.91 -10.82
C ASP A 50 -0.44 2.65 -9.60
N GLU A 51 -1.27 2.93 -8.60
CA GLU A 51 -0.80 3.55 -7.36
C GLU A 51 0.12 2.62 -6.58
N ILE A 52 -0.21 1.34 -6.56
CA ILE A 52 0.66 0.34 -5.92
C ILE A 52 1.92 0.11 -6.76
N ALA A 53 1.78 0.07 -8.07
CA ALA A 53 2.92 -0.07 -8.98
C ALA A 53 3.89 1.10 -8.84
N ASN A 54 3.39 2.32 -8.69
CA ASN A 54 4.24 3.51 -8.49
C ASN A 54 5.00 3.44 -7.17
N ALA A 55 4.39 2.92 -6.11
CA ALA A 55 5.07 2.72 -4.84
C ALA A 55 6.19 1.69 -4.97
N ALA A 56 5.93 0.59 -5.68
CA ALA A 56 6.95 -0.42 -5.93
C ALA A 56 8.11 0.15 -6.77
N LEU A 57 7.78 0.96 -7.76
CA LEU A 57 8.80 1.61 -8.60
C LEU A 57 9.67 2.56 -7.77
N PHE A 58 9.07 3.33 -6.87
CA PHE A 58 9.83 4.19 -5.97
C PHE A 58 10.82 3.38 -5.14
N LEU A 59 10.36 2.27 -4.53
CA LEU A 59 11.24 1.43 -3.71
C LEU A 59 12.35 0.76 -4.53
N ALA A 60 12.09 0.48 -5.80
CA ALA A 60 13.07 -0.15 -6.69
C ALA A 60 14.06 0.85 -7.29
N SER A 61 13.77 2.12 -7.21
CA SER A 61 14.57 3.17 -7.86
C SER A 61 15.58 3.79 -6.91
N ASP A 62 16.51 4.55 -7.48
CA ASP A 62 17.49 5.30 -6.70
C ASP A 62 16.88 6.42 -5.88
N GLU A 63 15.64 6.81 -6.19
CA GLU A 63 14.94 7.83 -5.41
C GLU A 63 14.74 7.40 -3.97
N SER A 64 14.67 6.09 -3.70
CA SER A 64 14.57 5.54 -2.36
C SER A 64 15.91 5.04 -1.81
N SER A 65 17.01 5.65 -2.24
CA SER A 65 18.36 5.16 -1.96
C SER A 65 18.71 5.07 -0.47
N TYR A 66 18.04 5.82 0.39
CA TYR A 66 18.26 5.75 1.83
C TYR A 66 17.14 5.00 2.56
N VAL A 67 16.27 4.30 1.85
CA VAL A 67 15.15 3.53 2.42
C VAL A 67 15.55 2.06 2.47
N ASN A 68 15.70 1.52 3.67
CA ASN A 68 16.11 0.14 3.87
C ASN A 68 15.47 -0.42 5.14
N GLY A 69 14.93 -1.62 5.07
CA GLY A 69 14.36 -2.31 6.22
C GLY A 69 13.00 -1.77 6.67
N THR A 70 12.31 -1.03 5.82
CA THR A 70 11.02 -0.46 6.17
C THR A 70 9.86 -1.30 5.63
N THR A 71 8.69 -1.11 6.25
CA THR A 71 7.41 -1.52 5.69
C THR A 71 6.75 -0.25 5.14
N PHE A 72 6.54 -0.22 3.82
CA PHE A 72 5.97 0.92 3.13
C PHE A 72 4.47 0.72 2.97
N LEU A 73 3.69 1.43 3.77
CA LEU A 73 2.23 1.31 3.78
C LEU A 73 1.63 2.15 2.65
N VAL A 74 0.82 1.52 1.80
CA VAL A 74 0.09 2.18 0.72
C VAL A 74 -1.36 1.73 0.82
N ASP A 75 -2.09 2.26 1.79
CA ASP A 75 -3.35 1.68 2.23
C ASP A 75 -4.48 2.69 2.43
N GLY A 76 -4.33 3.89 1.90
CA GLY A 76 -5.36 4.92 2.03
C GLY A 76 -5.58 5.40 3.46
N GLY A 77 -4.65 5.09 4.36
CA GLY A 77 -4.70 5.53 5.74
C GLY A 77 -5.27 4.52 6.73
N ILE A 78 -5.64 3.31 6.29
CA ILE A 78 -6.30 2.33 7.17
C ILE A 78 -5.48 2.04 8.42
N THR A 79 -4.17 1.79 8.26
CA THR A 79 -3.32 1.43 9.39
C THR A 79 -3.15 2.58 10.37
N ALA A 80 -3.16 3.82 9.88
CA ALA A 80 -3.02 5.00 10.71
C ALA A 80 -4.30 5.37 11.46
N ALA A 81 -5.46 5.19 10.81
CA ALA A 81 -6.72 5.67 11.35
C ALA A 81 -7.91 4.89 10.77
N TYR A 82 -8.06 3.64 11.21
CA TYR A 82 -9.19 2.81 10.79
C TYR A 82 -10.49 3.46 11.24
N ILE A 83 -11.38 3.71 10.28
CA ILE A 83 -12.65 4.37 10.56
C ILE A 83 -13.69 3.33 10.94
N THR A 84 -14.32 3.53 12.08
CA THR A 84 -15.40 2.67 12.55
C THR A 84 -16.73 3.43 12.40
N PRO A 85 -17.67 2.94 11.60
CA PRO A 85 -18.98 3.59 11.48
C PRO A 85 -19.77 3.46 12.77
N GLU A 86 -20.55 4.47 13.09
CA GLU A 86 -21.46 4.46 14.23
C GLU A 86 -22.76 3.77 13.91
#